data_14be00afda11ee784d25c5eda46ceeaa
#
_entry.id   14be00afda11ee784d25c5eda46ceeaa
#
_cell.length_a   1.000
_cell.length_b   1.000
_cell.length_c   1.000
_cell.angle_alpha   90.00
_cell.angle_beta   90.00
_cell.angle_gamma   90.00
#
_symmetry.space_group_name_H-M   'P 1'
#
loop_
_entity.id
_entity.type
_entity.pdbx_description
1 polymer ?
#
loop_
_entity_poly.entity_id
_entity_poly.type
_entity_poly.pdbx_seq_one_letter_code
_entity_poly.pdbx_strand_id
1 'polypeptide(L)'
;MKKQQEKIKLPNVTLAAMTSVSVYETVKALEYSMRGIEFGDVVFITHKKPWYLPKTIKYKHIDRLTNIDDFNYNIAYNLCDYIDTDYVLLVHHDGFVIHPEKWRDEFLDYDYIGSPWPIPSDGKMHCFHDIYGNWVRVGNSVGIRSKQLLEFPRKANLEWTRDEEGLYNEDIFICCRHKHEIEAAGMKFAPLEVAKYFGHEMTIPEFDDVDAPFLFHKWYGRNKDYPRFVNPIHRPWLLVKKILRPAVHKYRAWKQENQNKQ
;
A
#
# COMPACT_ATOMS: atom_id res chain seq x y z
N MET A 1 -33.73 12.89 -8.19
CA MET A 1 -32.77 12.07 -8.95
C MET A 1 -31.37 12.57 -8.61
N LYS A 2 -30.54 11.80 -7.91
CA LYS A 2 -29.11 12.15 -7.72
C LYS A 2 -28.47 12.06 -9.11
N LYS A 3 -27.89 13.16 -9.61
CA LYS A 3 -27.04 13.13 -10.79
C LYS A 3 -25.96 12.07 -10.53
N GLN A 4 -25.89 11.06 -11.38
CA GLN A 4 -24.79 10.09 -11.36
C GLN A 4 -23.54 10.88 -11.67
N GLN A 5 -22.64 11.00 -10.71
CA GLN A 5 -21.39 11.72 -10.89
C GLN A 5 -20.58 10.97 -11.95
N GLU A 6 -20.15 11.68 -12.99
CA GLU A 6 -19.35 11.09 -14.05
C GLU A 6 -18.05 10.54 -13.45
N LYS A 7 -17.69 9.30 -13.81
CA LYS A 7 -16.48 8.67 -13.32
C LYS A 7 -15.24 9.27 -13.99
N ILE A 8 -14.18 9.44 -13.23
CA ILE A 8 -12.85 9.72 -13.76
C ILE A 8 -12.41 8.52 -14.59
N LYS A 9 -11.90 8.75 -15.81
CA LYS A 9 -11.43 7.68 -16.70
C LYS A 9 -9.91 7.61 -16.68
N LEU A 10 -9.38 6.45 -16.29
CA LEU A 10 -7.96 6.13 -16.23
C LEU A 10 -7.65 4.90 -17.09
N PRO A 11 -7.76 5.00 -18.43
CA PRO A 11 -7.63 3.84 -19.32
C PRO A 11 -6.23 3.23 -19.34
N ASN A 12 -5.22 4.00 -18.96
CA ASN A 12 -3.81 3.60 -18.90
C ASN A 12 -3.35 3.14 -17.49
N VAL A 13 -4.27 3.01 -16.54
CA VAL A 13 -3.97 2.58 -15.17
C VAL A 13 -4.69 1.27 -14.86
N THR A 14 -3.95 0.27 -14.41
CA THR A 14 -4.52 -0.94 -13.78
C THR A 14 -4.65 -0.71 -12.28
N LEU A 15 -5.84 -0.90 -11.72
CA LEU A 15 -6.01 -1.06 -10.28
C LEU A 15 -5.65 -2.51 -9.92
N ALA A 16 -4.66 -2.71 -9.05
CA ALA A 16 -4.19 -4.05 -8.68
C ALA A 16 -4.10 -4.23 -7.17
N ALA A 17 -4.31 -5.47 -6.74
CA ALA A 17 -3.97 -5.93 -5.40
C ALA A 17 -3.42 -7.35 -5.46
N MET A 18 -2.38 -7.63 -4.66
CA MET A 18 -1.77 -8.95 -4.52
C MET A 18 -1.81 -9.37 -3.05
N THR A 19 -2.30 -10.57 -2.75
CA THR A 19 -2.29 -11.07 -1.37
C THR A 19 -2.67 -12.55 -1.30
N SER A 20 -2.20 -13.24 -0.26
CA SER A 20 -2.69 -14.56 0.17
C SER A 20 -3.39 -14.53 1.53
N VAL A 21 -3.46 -13.36 2.15
CA VAL A 21 -4.15 -13.11 3.43
C VAL A 21 -5.18 -12.00 3.27
N SER A 22 -6.12 -11.85 4.20
CA SER A 22 -7.14 -10.78 4.13
C SER A 22 -7.85 -10.67 2.76
N VAL A 23 -8.07 -11.83 2.11
CA VAL A 23 -8.57 -11.92 0.72
C VAL A 23 -9.91 -11.21 0.54
N TYR A 24 -10.86 -11.41 1.48
CA TYR A 24 -12.17 -10.78 1.43
C TYR A 24 -12.06 -9.26 1.54
N GLU A 25 -11.27 -8.78 2.50
CA GLU A 25 -11.05 -7.38 2.80
C GLU A 25 -10.40 -6.68 1.60
N THR A 26 -9.46 -7.36 0.94
CA THR A 26 -8.78 -6.84 -0.25
C THR A 26 -9.72 -6.73 -1.46
N VAL A 27 -10.59 -7.72 -1.69
CA VAL A 27 -11.64 -7.60 -2.73
C VAL A 27 -12.53 -6.38 -2.46
N LYS A 28 -12.90 -6.14 -1.18
CA LYS A 28 -13.70 -4.97 -0.82
C LYS A 28 -12.95 -3.65 -1.00
N ALA A 29 -11.65 -3.62 -0.76
CA ALA A 29 -10.80 -2.45 -1.03
C ALA A 29 -10.74 -2.12 -2.53
N LEU A 30 -10.62 -3.15 -3.40
CA LEU A 30 -10.70 -2.98 -4.86
C LEU A 30 -12.07 -2.42 -5.28
N GLU A 31 -13.18 -3.04 -4.84
CA GLU A 31 -14.54 -2.55 -5.14
C GLU A 31 -14.75 -1.10 -4.67
N TYR A 32 -14.19 -0.76 -3.49
CA TYR A 32 -14.29 0.57 -2.95
C TYR A 32 -13.48 1.60 -3.76
N SER A 33 -12.29 1.24 -4.22
CA SER A 33 -11.43 2.08 -5.07
C SER A 33 -12.04 2.33 -6.46
N MET A 34 -12.85 1.42 -6.98
CA MET A 34 -13.56 1.57 -8.27
C MET A 34 -14.75 2.54 -8.21
N ARG A 35 -15.10 3.05 -7.02
CA ARG A 35 -16.17 4.05 -6.89
C ARG A 35 -15.66 5.38 -7.45
N GLY A 36 -16.33 5.93 -8.42
CA GLY A 36 -15.95 7.20 -9.03
C GLY A 36 -14.79 7.15 -10.01
N ILE A 37 -14.13 5.99 -10.21
CA ILE A 37 -13.05 5.82 -11.19
C ILE A 37 -13.37 4.61 -12.09
N GLU A 38 -13.08 4.76 -13.38
CA GLU A 38 -13.05 3.71 -14.38
C GLU A 38 -11.60 3.47 -14.79
N PHE A 39 -11.02 2.36 -14.31
CA PHE A 39 -9.66 1.96 -14.63
C PHE A 39 -9.61 1.22 -15.96
N GLY A 40 -8.45 1.24 -16.64
CA GLY A 40 -8.22 0.46 -17.85
C GLY A 40 -8.29 -1.05 -17.60
N ASP A 41 -7.85 -1.47 -16.43
CA ASP A 41 -8.02 -2.84 -15.94
C ASP A 41 -8.14 -2.89 -14.40
N VAL A 42 -8.69 -3.98 -13.87
CA VAL A 42 -8.74 -4.24 -12.43
C VAL A 42 -8.34 -5.70 -12.18
N VAL A 43 -7.24 -5.90 -11.45
CA VAL A 43 -6.63 -7.23 -11.28
C VAL A 43 -6.49 -7.58 -9.81
N PHE A 44 -6.97 -8.78 -9.46
CA PHE A 44 -6.74 -9.39 -8.16
C PHE A 44 -5.83 -10.61 -8.29
N ILE A 45 -4.65 -10.53 -7.71
CA ILE A 45 -3.58 -11.52 -7.78
C ILE A 45 -3.54 -12.29 -6.47
N THR A 46 -3.91 -13.58 -6.49
CA THR A 46 -3.97 -14.42 -5.28
C THR A 46 -3.88 -15.90 -5.63
N HIS A 47 -3.59 -16.73 -4.62
CA HIS A 47 -3.36 -18.18 -4.78
C HIS A 47 -4.63 -19.00 -5.09
N LYS A 48 -5.82 -18.46 -4.81
CA LYS A 48 -7.09 -19.15 -5.06
C LYS A 48 -8.18 -18.13 -5.40
N LYS A 49 -8.85 -18.32 -6.54
CA LYS A 49 -9.95 -17.45 -6.97
C LYS A 49 -11.09 -17.49 -5.94
N PRO A 50 -11.44 -16.34 -5.31
CA PRO A 50 -12.61 -16.29 -4.43
C PRO A 50 -13.90 -16.47 -5.23
N TRP A 51 -14.83 -17.27 -4.73
CA TRP A 51 -16.12 -17.51 -5.41
C TRP A 51 -16.99 -16.25 -5.48
N TYR A 52 -16.76 -15.29 -4.60
CA TYR A 52 -17.46 -14.00 -4.51
C TYR A 52 -16.76 -12.87 -5.27
N LEU A 53 -15.69 -13.16 -6.04
CA LEU A 53 -14.97 -12.14 -6.79
C LEU A 53 -15.89 -11.53 -7.88
N PRO A 54 -16.09 -10.19 -7.89
CA PRO A 54 -16.90 -9.54 -8.92
C PRO A 54 -16.36 -9.81 -10.32
N LYS A 55 -17.26 -9.93 -11.30
CA LYS A 55 -16.88 -10.16 -12.71
C LYS A 55 -16.07 -9.01 -13.33
N THR A 56 -16.16 -7.84 -12.73
CA THR A 56 -15.40 -6.62 -13.12
C THR A 56 -13.94 -6.66 -12.65
N ILE A 57 -13.55 -7.63 -11.82
CA ILE A 57 -12.20 -7.81 -11.32
C ILE A 57 -11.62 -9.10 -11.91
N LYS A 58 -10.55 -8.97 -12.68
CA LYS A 58 -9.85 -10.12 -13.26
C LYS A 58 -9.08 -10.86 -12.18
N TYR A 59 -9.21 -12.17 -12.15
CA TYR A 59 -8.39 -13.03 -11.31
C TYR A 59 -7.09 -13.39 -12.04
N LYS A 60 -5.97 -13.24 -11.37
CA LYS A 60 -4.67 -13.78 -11.78
C LYS A 60 -4.13 -14.70 -10.68
N HIS A 61 -3.64 -15.85 -11.08
CA HIS A 61 -3.07 -16.83 -10.15
C HIS A 61 -1.62 -16.51 -9.81
N ILE A 62 -1.27 -16.69 -8.54
CA ILE A 62 0.09 -16.74 -8.03
C ILE A 62 0.17 -17.84 -6.97
N ASP A 63 1.34 -18.44 -6.76
CA ASP A 63 1.53 -19.35 -5.65
C ASP A 63 1.25 -18.68 -4.31
N ARG A 64 0.91 -19.47 -3.31
CA ARG A 64 0.55 -18.92 -2.02
C ARG A 64 1.74 -18.19 -1.40
N LEU A 65 1.56 -16.91 -1.16
CA LEU A 65 2.51 -16.09 -0.40
C LEU A 65 2.46 -16.54 1.07
N THR A 66 3.56 -17.05 1.58
CA THR A 66 3.63 -17.70 2.90
C THR A 66 4.07 -16.76 4.00
N ASN A 67 4.77 -15.68 3.65
CA ASN A 67 5.29 -14.68 4.55
C ASN A 67 5.35 -13.29 3.87
N ILE A 68 5.82 -12.29 4.58
CA ILE A 68 5.92 -10.92 4.07
C ILE A 68 7.04 -10.78 3.03
N ASP A 69 8.12 -11.53 3.15
CA ASP A 69 9.25 -11.47 2.21
C ASP A 69 8.82 -12.00 0.84
N ASP A 70 8.02 -13.10 0.78
CA ASP A 70 7.42 -13.59 -0.47
C ASP A 70 6.56 -12.51 -1.14
N PHE A 71 5.75 -11.80 -0.33
CA PHE A 71 4.91 -10.71 -0.82
C PHE A 71 5.77 -9.59 -1.41
N ASN A 72 6.73 -9.08 -0.65
CA ASN A 72 7.57 -7.96 -1.06
C ASN A 72 8.40 -8.30 -2.31
N TYR A 73 8.96 -9.51 -2.38
CA TYR A 73 9.68 -9.98 -3.56
C TYR A 73 8.78 -9.99 -4.80
N ASN A 74 7.57 -10.54 -4.67
CA ASN A 74 6.64 -10.61 -5.79
C ASN A 74 6.16 -9.23 -6.24
N ILE A 75 5.98 -8.26 -5.33
CA ILE A 75 5.69 -6.88 -5.71
C ILE A 75 6.87 -6.25 -6.44
N ALA A 76 8.11 -6.44 -5.96
CA ALA A 76 9.29 -5.82 -6.53
C ALA A 76 9.66 -6.38 -7.92
N TYR A 77 9.52 -7.69 -8.12
CA TYR A 77 10.04 -8.34 -9.33
C TYR A 77 8.98 -8.92 -10.26
N ASN A 78 7.85 -9.40 -9.74
CA ASN A 78 6.90 -10.20 -10.53
C ASN A 78 5.57 -9.47 -10.81
N LEU A 79 5.28 -8.35 -10.14
CA LEU A 79 4.03 -7.61 -10.37
C LEU A 79 3.89 -7.19 -11.84
N CYS A 80 4.98 -6.86 -12.51
CA CYS A 80 4.99 -6.48 -13.92
C CYS A 80 4.38 -7.53 -14.88
N ASP A 81 4.38 -8.83 -14.51
CA ASP A 81 3.81 -9.90 -15.33
C ASP A 81 2.28 -9.92 -15.34
N TYR A 82 1.66 -9.16 -14.47
CA TYR A 82 0.21 -9.10 -14.31
C TYR A 82 -0.39 -7.78 -14.81
N ILE A 83 0.44 -6.82 -15.20
CA ILE A 83 0.04 -5.45 -15.56
C ILE A 83 0.29 -5.21 -17.04
N ASP A 84 -0.78 -4.91 -17.79
CA ASP A 84 -0.72 -4.67 -19.25
C ASP A 84 -0.81 -3.18 -19.61
N THR A 85 -1.18 -2.30 -18.66
CA THR A 85 -1.28 -0.84 -18.84
C THR A 85 0.02 -0.13 -18.52
N ASP A 86 0.11 1.17 -18.83
CA ASP A 86 1.31 1.99 -18.58
C ASP A 86 1.62 2.16 -17.09
N TYR A 87 0.58 2.12 -16.24
CA TYR A 87 0.68 2.31 -14.81
C TYR A 87 -0.11 1.26 -14.03
N VAL A 88 0.31 1.01 -12.80
CA VAL A 88 -0.46 0.30 -11.79
C VAL A 88 -0.72 1.20 -10.60
N LEU A 89 -1.96 1.21 -10.10
CA LEU A 89 -2.29 1.65 -8.75
C LEU A 89 -2.40 0.42 -7.87
N LEU A 90 -1.39 0.17 -7.06
CA LEU A 90 -1.36 -0.93 -6.10
C LEU A 90 -2.11 -0.51 -4.82
N VAL A 91 -3.05 -1.34 -4.39
CA VAL A 91 -3.83 -1.15 -3.16
C VAL A 91 -3.79 -2.39 -2.28
N HIS A 92 -4.05 -2.18 -0.98
CA HIS A 92 -4.09 -3.21 0.03
C HIS A 92 -5.44 -3.23 0.75
N HIS A 93 -5.69 -4.25 1.58
CA HIS A 93 -6.90 -4.31 2.41
C HIS A 93 -7.02 -3.16 3.41
N ASP A 94 -5.90 -2.57 3.78
CA ASP A 94 -5.73 -1.47 4.74
C ASP A 94 -5.19 -0.17 4.11
N GLY A 95 -5.15 -0.12 2.76
CA GLY A 95 -4.73 1.06 1.99
C GLY A 95 -5.37 1.08 0.61
N PHE A 96 -6.25 2.04 0.34
CA PHE A 96 -7.01 2.11 -0.91
C PHE A 96 -7.56 3.52 -1.16
N VAL A 97 -8.11 3.75 -2.36
CA VAL A 97 -8.70 5.05 -2.74
C VAL A 97 -9.89 5.37 -1.84
N ILE A 98 -9.86 6.56 -1.23
CA ILE A 98 -10.89 7.04 -0.32
C ILE A 98 -11.65 8.24 -0.90
N HIS A 99 -10.96 9.12 -1.60
CA HIS A 99 -11.48 10.34 -2.21
C HIS A 99 -11.16 10.38 -3.71
N PRO A 100 -11.92 9.63 -4.56
CA PRO A 100 -11.67 9.61 -6.00
C PRO A 100 -11.70 11.01 -6.63
N GLU A 101 -12.51 11.93 -6.10
CA GLU A 101 -12.60 13.33 -6.54
C GLU A 101 -11.32 14.16 -6.29
N LYS A 102 -10.37 13.62 -5.52
CA LYS A 102 -9.05 14.24 -5.27
C LYS A 102 -7.99 13.75 -6.25
N TRP A 103 -8.35 12.95 -7.26
CA TRP A 103 -7.44 12.59 -8.34
C TRP A 103 -6.87 13.83 -9.01
N ARG A 104 -5.58 13.77 -9.35
CA ARG A 104 -4.88 14.77 -10.14
C ARG A 104 -4.11 14.08 -11.25
N ASP A 105 -4.21 14.58 -12.48
CA ASP A 105 -3.54 13.95 -13.61
C ASP A 105 -2.00 14.00 -13.47
N GLU A 106 -1.47 15.00 -12.74
CA GLU A 106 -0.05 15.11 -12.41
C GLU A 106 0.53 13.90 -11.65
N PHE A 107 -0.31 13.05 -11.04
CA PHE A 107 0.16 11.82 -10.40
C PHE A 107 0.79 10.83 -11.39
N LEU A 108 0.45 10.93 -12.66
CA LEU A 108 1.01 10.12 -13.76
C LEU A 108 2.23 10.76 -14.43
N ASP A 109 2.71 11.92 -13.97
CA ASP A 109 3.95 12.52 -14.43
C ASP A 109 5.19 11.85 -13.83
N TYR A 110 4.99 10.92 -12.91
CA TYR A 110 6.02 10.23 -12.14
C TYR A 110 5.95 8.72 -12.34
N ASP A 111 7.11 8.07 -12.32
CA ASP A 111 7.20 6.61 -12.36
C ASP A 111 6.85 5.98 -11.02
N TYR A 112 7.04 6.73 -9.93
CA TYR A 112 6.66 6.32 -8.59
C TYR A 112 6.00 7.46 -7.82
N ILE A 113 4.84 7.18 -7.22
CA ILE A 113 4.21 8.01 -6.21
C ILE A 113 3.57 7.14 -5.13
N GLY A 114 3.87 7.44 -3.87
CA GLY A 114 3.30 6.81 -2.69
C GLY A 114 2.95 7.84 -1.62
N SER A 115 2.69 7.39 -0.40
CA SER A 115 2.42 8.30 0.72
C SER A 115 3.71 8.93 1.25
N PRO A 116 3.65 10.18 1.74
CA PRO A 116 4.78 10.81 2.41
C PRO A 116 5.22 10.07 3.68
N TRP A 117 6.53 10.05 3.90
CA TRP A 117 7.17 9.57 5.11
C TRP A 117 7.63 10.72 6.01
N PRO A 118 7.49 10.58 7.34
CA PRO A 118 8.00 11.58 8.28
C PRO A 118 9.53 11.56 8.34
N ILE A 119 10.12 12.68 8.75
CA ILE A 119 11.48 12.67 9.31
C ILE A 119 11.32 12.32 10.79
N PRO A 120 11.89 11.21 11.27
CA PRO A 120 11.75 10.81 12.66
C PRO A 120 12.39 11.84 13.60
N SER A 121 11.64 12.27 14.61
CA SER A 121 12.13 13.26 15.59
C SER A 121 13.18 12.70 16.55
N ASP A 122 13.26 11.38 16.68
CA ASP A 122 14.13 10.67 17.62
C ASP A 122 15.30 9.94 16.94
N GLY A 123 15.41 10.07 15.62
CA GLY A 123 16.48 9.42 14.82
C GLY A 123 16.44 7.90 14.78
N LYS A 124 15.35 7.27 15.25
CA LYS A 124 15.28 5.80 15.41
C LYS A 124 14.76 5.04 14.21
N MET A 125 14.12 5.70 13.26
CA MET A 125 13.71 5.06 12.00
C MET A 125 14.81 5.26 10.96
N HIS A 126 15.75 4.34 10.89
CA HIS A 126 16.92 4.44 10.00
C HIS A 126 16.64 4.02 8.56
N CYS A 127 15.50 3.37 8.28
CA CYS A 127 15.22 2.78 6.98
C CYS A 127 14.84 3.78 5.87
N PHE A 128 14.49 5.02 6.20
CA PHE A 128 14.03 6.01 5.21
C PHE A 128 15.14 6.91 4.67
N HIS A 129 16.33 6.35 4.49
CA HIS A 129 17.45 7.03 3.84
C HIS A 129 17.79 6.36 2.52
N ASP A 130 18.26 7.17 1.57
CA ASP A 130 18.94 6.63 0.40
C ASP A 130 20.37 6.17 0.77
N ILE A 131 21.06 5.60 -0.19
CA ILE A 131 22.44 5.10 0.03
C ILE A 131 23.45 6.19 0.33
N TYR A 132 23.10 7.47 0.13
CA TYR A 132 23.92 8.64 0.43
C TYR A 132 23.59 9.28 1.78
N GLY A 133 22.62 8.71 2.51
CA GLY A 133 22.15 9.21 3.81
C GLY A 133 21.14 10.37 3.72
N ASN A 134 20.59 10.65 2.54
CA ASN A 134 19.53 11.66 2.39
C ASN A 134 18.18 11.07 2.79
N TRP A 135 17.36 11.87 3.47
CA TRP A 135 15.99 11.46 3.82
C TRP A 135 15.13 11.26 2.57
N VAL A 136 14.55 10.08 2.44
CA VAL A 136 13.52 9.79 1.45
C VAL A 136 12.16 10.13 2.05
N ARG A 137 11.45 11.08 1.44
CA ARG A 137 10.22 11.65 1.98
C ARG A 137 8.95 11.07 1.35
N VAL A 138 9.08 10.22 0.33
CA VAL A 138 7.95 9.62 -0.39
C VAL A 138 8.26 8.15 -0.63
N GLY A 139 7.37 7.30 -0.18
CA GLY A 139 7.48 5.84 -0.33
C GLY A 139 6.13 5.16 -0.16
N ASN A 140 6.12 3.96 0.39
CA ASN A 140 4.93 3.17 0.64
C ASN A 140 4.58 2.13 -0.43
N SER A 141 4.10 0.99 0.04
CA SER A 141 3.64 -0.10 -0.83
C SER A 141 2.39 0.28 -1.63
N VAL A 142 1.45 1.01 -1.00
CA VAL A 142 0.24 1.53 -1.65
C VAL A 142 0.61 2.76 -2.46
N GLY A 143 0.55 2.65 -3.81
CA GLY A 143 1.02 3.72 -4.67
C GLY A 143 0.88 3.44 -6.15
N ILE A 144 1.24 4.42 -6.97
CA ILE A 144 1.34 4.24 -8.42
C ILE A 144 2.79 3.90 -8.78
N ARG A 145 2.92 2.98 -9.73
CA ARG A 145 4.20 2.62 -10.37
C ARG A 145 3.98 2.58 -11.89
N SER A 146 4.92 3.15 -12.66
CA SER A 146 4.92 2.98 -14.12
C SER A 146 5.29 1.55 -14.50
N LYS A 147 4.87 1.11 -15.68
CA LYS A 147 5.27 -0.19 -16.24
C LYS A 147 6.79 -0.30 -16.36
N GLN A 148 7.44 0.80 -16.74
CA GLN A 148 8.89 0.87 -16.82
C GLN A 148 9.55 0.60 -15.47
N LEU A 149 9.06 1.21 -14.41
CA LEU A 149 9.55 1.00 -13.05
C LEU A 149 9.31 -0.46 -12.58
N LEU A 150 8.14 -1.03 -12.86
CA LEU A 150 7.85 -2.41 -12.48
C LEU A 150 8.80 -3.44 -13.13
N GLU A 151 9.25 -3.17 -14.35
CA GLU A 151 10.15 -4.06 -15.10
C GLU A 151 11.63 -3.83 -14.75
N PHE A 152 11.97 -2.65 -14.24
CA PHE A 152 13.35 -2.22 -14.05
C PHE A 152 14.15 -3.13 -13.11
N PRO A 153 13.66 -3.59 -11.94
CA PRO A 153 14.42 -4.47 -11.05
C PRO A 153 14.96 -5.73 -11.75
N ARG A 154 14.16 -6.36 -12.61
CA ARG A 154 14.59 -7.53 -13.39
C ARG A 154 15.51 -7.14 -14.54
N LYS A 155 15.19 -6.06 -15.28
CA LYS A 155 16.00 -5.61 -16.43
C LYS A 155 17.40 -5.16 -16.04
N ALA A 156 17.51 -4.48 -14.91
CA ALA A 156 18.77 -4.00 -14.35
C ALA A 156 19.46 -5.03 -13.46
N ASN A 157 18.84 -6.19 -13.24
CA ASN A 157 19.33 -7.23 -12.33
C ASN A 157 19.69 -6.68 -10.95
N LEU A 158 18.80 -5.84 -10.38
CA LEU A 158 19.01 -5.26 -9.05
C LEU A 158 19.09 -6.37 -8.01
N GLU A 159 19.98 -6.23 -7.05
CA GLU A 159 20.15 -7.21 -5.98
C GLU A 159 19.09 -7.05 -4.90
N TRP A 160 18.37 -8.14 -4.55
CA TRP A 160 17.41 -8.18 -3.47
C TRP A 160 18.13 -8.21 -2.13
N THR A 161 18.16 -7.07 -1.44
CA THR A 161 18.90 -6.90 -0.20
C THR A 161 17.94 -6.58 0.95
N ARG A 162 18.34 -6.95 2.18
CA ARG A 162 17.64 -6.54 3.41
C ARG A 162 17.88 -5.07 3.70
N ASP A 163 16.92 -4.43 4.33
CA ASP A 163 17.10 -3.09 4.90
C ASP A 163 17.95 -3.13 6.17
N GLU A 164 18.16 -1.98 6.81
CA GLU A 164 18.98 -1.85 8.03
C GLU A 164 18.37 -2.57 9.24
N GLU A 165 17.05 -2.80 9.21
CA GLU A 165 16.34 -3.57 10.24
C GLU A 165 16.35 -5.07 9.95
N GLY A 166 16.97 -5.50 8.86
CA GLY A 166 17.07 -6.90 8.44
C GLY A 166 15.82 -7.41 7.72
N LEU A 167 14.94 -6.52 7.26
CA LEU A 167 13.70 -6.82 6.56
C LEU A 167 13.86 -6.68 5.04
N TYR A 168 13.02 -7.38 4.30
CA TYR A 168 12.88 -7.22 2.85
C TYR A 168 11.60 -6.42 2.57
N ASN A 169 11.70 -5.08 2.52
CA ASN A 169 10.58 -4.21 2.20
C ASN A 169 10.71 -3.68 0.77
N GLU A 170 9.71 -3.89 -0.09
CA GLU A 170 9.78 -3.53 -1.51
C GLU A 170 9.77 -2.00 -1.72
N ASP A 171 9.14 -1.24 -0.84
CA ASP A 171 9.14 0.21 -0.88
C ASP A 171 10.50 0.79 -0.48
N ILE A 172 11.16 0.25 0.55
CA ILE A 172 12.55 0.60 0.91
C ILE A 172 13.51 0.20 -0.22
N PHE A 173 13.33 -0.99 -0.81
CA PHE A 173 14.12 -1.47 -1.94
C PHE A 173 14.07 -0.48 -3.11
N ILE A 174 12.88 -0.05 -3.52
CA ILE A 174 12.69 0.86 -4.66
C ILE A 174 13.07 2.30 -4.28
N CYS A 175 12.54 2.82 -3.15
CA CYS A 175 12.59 4.24 -2.84
C CYS A 175 13.87 4.67 -2.13
N CYS A 176 14.61 3.74 -1.49
CA CYS A 176 15.81 4.06 -0.73
C CYS A 176 17.04 3.40 -1.34
N ARG A 177 17.06 2.07 -1.46
CA ARG A 177 18.27 1.31 -1.87
C ARG A 177 18.63 1.53 -3.32
N HIS A 178 17.66 1.41 -4.22
CA HIS A 178 17.89 1.48 -5.67
C HIS A 178 17.36 2.76 -6.32
N LYS A 179 16.95 3.75 -5.52
CA LYS A 179 16.43 5.04 -6.01
C LYS A 179 17.36 5.70 -7.02
N HIS A 180 18.65 5.77 -6.70
CA HIS A 180 19.66 6.42 -7.54
C HIS A 180 19.85 5.72 -8.89
N GLU A 181 19.78 4.38 -8.95
CA GLU A 181 19.88 3.61 -10.19
C GLU A 181 18.64 3.80 -11.06
N ILE A 182 17.47 3.85 -10.41
CA ILE A 182 16.19 4.11 -11.06
C ILE A 182 16.16 5.53 -11.65
N GLU A 183 16.60 6.53 -10.89
CA GLU A 183 16.70 7.93 -11.35
C GLU A 183 17.76 8.09 -12.46
N ALA A 184 18.90 7.39 -12.37
CA ALA A 184 19.92 7.38 -13.41
C ALA A 184 19.41 6.75 -14.74
N ALA A 185 18.42 5.86 -14.66
CA ALA A 185 17.74 5.32 -15.82
C ALA A 185 16.64 6.26 -16.40
N GLY A 186 16.50 7.48 -15.85
CA GLY A 186 15.58 8.51 -16.32
C GLY A 186 14.19 8.47 -15.71
N MET A 187 13.92 7.59 -14.74
CA MET A 187 12.63 7.51 -14.05
C MET A 187 12.52 8.54 -12.94
N LYS A 188 11.28 8.95 -12.64
CA LYS A 188 10.99 10.07 -11.73
C LYS A 188 10.19 9.61 -10.52
N PHE A 189 10.64 9.99 -9.32
CA PHE A 189 9.86 9.89 -8.09
C PHE A 189 9.11 11.19 -7.83
N ALA A 190 7.86 11.08 -7.38
CA ALA A 190 7.07 12.26 -7.02
C ALA A 190 7.71 13.00 -5.84
N PRO A 191 7.80 14.33 -5.89
CA PRO A 191 8.24 15.12 -4.75
C PRO A 191 7.16 15.16 -3.65
N LEU A 192 7.56 15.55 -2.45
CA LEU A 192 6.67 15.65 -1.29
C LEU A 192 5.45 16.55 -1.54
N GLU A 193 5.66 17.66 -2.25
CA GLU A 193 4.66 18.67 -2.58
C GLU A 193 3.50 18.10 -3.40
N VAL A 194 3.73 17.06 -4.20
CA VAL A 194 2.72 16.33 -4.94
C VAL A 194 2.19 15.14 -4.15
N ALA A 195 3.09 14.37 -3.55
CA ALA A 195 2.74 13.14 -2.83
C ALA A 195 1.82 13.38 -1.62
N LYS A 196 1.89 14.53 -0.97
CA LYS A 196 0.99 14.89 0.15
C LYS A 196 -0.49 14.93 -0.24
N TYR A 197 -0.83 15.18 -1.50
CA TYR A 197 -2.20 15.12 -2.00
C TYR A 197 -2.60 13.72 -2.49
N PHE A 198 -1.61 12.90 -2.80
CA PHE A 198 -1.84 11.54 -3.27
C PHE A 198 -2.21 10.60 -2.12
N GLY A 199 -1.40 10.52 -1.08
CA GLY A 199 -1.61 9.53 -0.03
C GLY A 199 -1.31 10.02 1.38
N HIS A 200 -1.97 9.41 2.36
CA HIS A 200 -1.71 9.64 3.78
C HIS A 200 -1.53 8.29 4.50
N GLU A 201 -0.38 8.10 5.13
CA GLU A 201 -0.14 7.01 6.07
C GLU A 201 0.20 7.56 7.45
N MET A 202 1.36 8.19 7.58
CA MET A 202 1.83 8.80 8.83
C MET A 202 1.58 10.30 8.81
N THR A 203 1.31 10.89 9.96
CA THR A 203 1.14 12.34 10.06
C THR A 203 2.48 13.05 9.87
N ILE A 204 2.50 14.03 8.99
CA ILE A 204 3.61 14.94 8.76
C ILE A 204 3.11 16.39 8.82
N PRO A 205 3.97 17.38 9.19
CA PRO A 205 3.55 18.79 9.27
C PRO A 205 3.00 19.33 7.95
N GLU A 206 3.53 18.85 6.83
CA GLU A 206 3.14 19.28 5.48
C GLU A 206 1.71 18.91 5.07
N PHE A 207 0.99 18.14 5.93
CA PHE A 207 -0.45 17.85 5.73
C PHE A 207 -1.40 18.94 6.26
N ASP A 208 -0.90 19.97 6.92
CA ASP A 208 -1.76 21.00 7.53
C ASP A 208 -2.59 21.75 6.48
N ASP A 209 -2.08 21.86 5.24
CA ASP A 209 -2.78 22.47 4.10
C ASP A 209 -3.55 21.47 3.22
N VAL A 210 -3.56 20.18 3.58
CA VAL A 210 -4.25 19.12 2.84
C VAL A 210 -5.57 18.76 3.53
N ASP A 211 -6.68 19.12 2.90
CA ASP A 211 -8.02 18.79 3.37
C ASP A 211 -8.25 17.27 3.39
N ALA A 212 -8.04 16.60 2.26
CA ALA A 212 -8.15 15.16 2.13
C ALA A 212 -7.21 14.61 1.05
N PRO A 213 -6.50 13.49 1.30
CA PRO A 213 -5.70 12.81 0.28
C PRO A 213 -6.59 11.98 -0.66
N PHE A 214 -6.08 11.63 -1.84
CA PHE A 214 -6.73 10.73 -2.78
C PHE A 214 -6.91 9.32 -2.20
N LEU A 215 -5.84 8.77 -1.56
CA LEU A 215 -5.87 7.47 -0.89
C LEU A 215 -5.27 7.53 0.52
N PHE A 216 -5.41 6.45 1.27
CA PHE A 216 -4.77 6.27 2.55
C PHE A 216 -4.10 4.91 2.66
N HIS A 217 -3.19 4.76 3.63
CA HIS A 217 -2.67 3.49 4.07
C HIS A 217 -2.62 3.44 5.60
N LYS A 218 -3.13 2.35 6.16
CA LYS A 218 -3.30 2.10 7.60
C LYS A 218 -4.21 3.11 8.33
N TRP A 219 -4.87 2.62 9.34
CA TRP A 219 -5.85 3.40 10.14
C TRP A 219 -5.18 4.12 11.32
N TYR A 220 -4.18 4.95 11.02
CA TYR A 220 -3.52 5.79 12.02
C TYR A 220 -3.98 7.25 11.92
N GLY A 221 -3.85 7.99 13.02
CA GLY A 221 -4.09 9.42 13.06
C GLY A 221 -5.43 9.81 12.43
N ARG A 222 -5.39 10.65 11.41
CA ARG A 222 -6.56 11.15 10.67
C ARG A 222 -7.27 10.07 9.85
N ASN A 223 -6.64 8.92 9.60
CA ASN A 223 -7.23 7.82 8.83
C ASN A 223 -8.12 6.89 9.69
N LYS A 224 -8.19 7.09 10.99
CA LYS A 224 -8.84 6.16 11.95
C LYS A 224 -10.30 5.85 11.65
N ASP A 225 -11.00 6.77 11.01
CA ASP A 225 -12.44 6.70 10.74
C ASP A 225 -12.75 6.22 9.30
N TYR A 226 -11.74 5.97 8.47
CA TYR A 226 -11.93 5.42 7.13
C TYR A 226 -12.48 3.99 7.16
N PRO A 227 -13.18 3.55 6.11
CA PRO A 227 -13.85 2.25 6.07
C PRO A 227 -12.91 1.10 6.40
N ARG A 228 -13.40 0.15 7.20
CA ARG A 228 -12.74 -1.13 7.49
C ARG A 228 -13.64 -2.25 7.05
N PHE A 229 -13.14 -3.07 6.16
CA PHE A 229 -13.86 -4.25 5.72
C PHE A 229 -13.50 -5.41 6.62
N VAL A 230 -14.48 -6.25 6.92
CA VAL A 230 -14.30 -7.42 7.76
C VAL A 230 -15.12 -8.56 7.17
N ASN A 231 -14.48 -9.70 6.97
CA ASN A 231 -15.15 -10.88 6.50
C ASN A 231 -16.31 -11.24 7.45
N PRO A 232 -17.55 -11.35 6.95
CA PRO A 232 -18.71 -11.67 7.78
C PRO A 232 -18.56 -12.94 8.63
N ILE A 233 -17.80 -13.93 8.14
CA ILE A 233 -17.51 -15.18 8.85
C ILE A 233 -16.67 -14.91 10.13
N HIS A 234 -15.85 -13.85 10.14
CA HIS A 234 -15.01 -13.51 11.28
C HIS A 234 -15.68 -12.54 12.27
N ARG A 235 -16.85 -11.97 11.95
CA ARG A 235 -17.58 -11.04 12.84
C ARG A 235 -17.87 -11.59 14.23
N PRO A 236 -18.36 -12.84 14.40
CA PRO A 236 -18.59 -13.40 15.74
C PRO A 236 -17.29 -13.49 16.56
N TRP A 237 -16.21 -13.92 15.93
CA TRP A 237 -14.89 -14.04 16.56
C TRP A 237 -14.32 -12.69 17.01
N LEU A 238 -14.53 -11.62 16.23
CA LEU A 238 -14.10 -10.27 16.59
C LEU A 238 -14.88 -9.73 17.80
N LEU A 239 -16.17 -10.05 17.92
CA LEU A 239 -16.96 -9.74 19.11
C LEU A 239 -16.42 -10.47 20.34
N VAL A 240 -16.12 -11.77 20.22
CA VAL A 240 -15.50 -12.57 21.28
C VAL A 240 -14.14 -11.98 21.69
N LYS A 241 -13.26 -11.65 20.72
CA LYS A 241 -11.99 -10.98 21.02
C LYS A 241 -12.18 -9.65 21.74
N LYS A 242 -13.15 -8.83 21.35
CA LYS A 242 -13.42 -7.54 21.99
C LYS A 242 -13.87 -7.71 23.45
N ILE A 243 -14.68 -8.72 23.74
CA ILE A 243 -15.15 -9.06 25.09
C ILE A 243 -13.99 -9.61 25.95
N LEU A 244 -13.14 -10.47 25.38
CA LEU A 244 -12.05 -11.12 26.12
C LEU A 244 -10.80 -10.24 26.27
N ARG A 245 -10.62 -9.20 25.46
CA ARG A 245 -9.44 -8.34 25.48
C ARG A 245 -9.10 -7.75 26.86
N PRO A 246 -10.06 -7.23 27.65
CA PRO A 246 -9.76 -6.73 28.99
C PRO A 246 -9.24 -7.81 29.93
N ALA A 247 -9.80 -9.03 29.86
CA ALA A 247 -9.37 -10.16 30.69
C ALA A 247 -7.97 -10.63 30.33
N VAL A 248 -7.65 -10.68 29.03
CA VAL A 248 -6.29 -11.02 28.54
C VAL A 248 -5.27 -9.99 28.98
N HIS A 249 -5.60 -8.67 28.92
CA HIS A 249 -4.70 -7.63 29.42
C HIS A 249 -4.45 -7.73 30.92
N LYS A 250 -5.51 -7.94 31.72
CA LYS A 250 -5.37 -8.17 33.16
C LYS A 250 -4.50 -9.39 33.48
N TYR A 251 -4.72 -10.50 32.76
CA TYR A 251 -3.90 -11.71 32.95
C TYR A 251 -2.42 -11.49 32.59
N ARG A 252 -2.13 -10.77 31.50
CA ARG A 252 -0.74 -10.44 31.11
C ARG A 252 -0.06 -9.53 32.13
N ALA A 253 -0.75 -8.50 32.62
CA ALA A 253 -0.24 -7.62 33.66
C ALA A 253 0.07 -8.40 34.96
N TRP A 254 -0.88 -9.22 35.41
CA TRP A 254 -0.68 -10.09 36.57
C TRP A 254 0.50 -11.05 36.40
N LYS A 255 0.67 -11.64 35.21
CA LYS A 255 1.81 -12.53 34.92
C LYS A 255 3.15 -11.80 34.98
N GLN A 256 3.22 -10.57 34.44
CA GLN A 256 4.43 -9.73 34.50
C GLN A 256 4.80 -9.33 35.94
N GLU A 257 3.80 -8.94 36.76
CA GLU A 257 4.02 -8.61 38.18
C GLU A 257 4.53 -9.79 38.98
N ASN A 258 4.10 -11.01 38.67
CA ASN A 258 4.55 -12.22 39.42
C ASN A 258 5.87 -12.78 38.90
N GLN A 259 6.28 -12.49 37.65
CA GLN A 259 7.62 -12.85 37.17
C GLN A 259 8.72 -11.93 37.71
N ASN A 260 8.40 -10.69 38.07
CA ASN A 260 9.34 -9.74 38.68
C ASN A 260 9.51 -9.93 40.22
N LYS A 261 8.79 -10.88 40.81
CA LYS A 261 8.85 -11.20 42.25
C LYS A 261 9.61 -12.51 42.56
N GLN A 262 10.11 -13.16 41.52
CA GLN A 262 11.04 -14.29 41.61
C GLN A 262 12.45 -13.85 41.17
#